data_ee6d534ca1302e2f4cad108978aaf00a
#
_entry.id   ee6d534ca1302e2f4cad108978aaf00a
#
_cell.length_a   1.000
_cell.length_b   1.000
_cell.length_c   1.000
_cell.angle_alpha   90.00
_cell.angle_beta   90.00
_cell.angle_gamma   90.00
#
_symmetry.space_group_name_H-M   'P 1'
#
loop_
_entity.id
_entity.type
_entity.pdbx_description
1 polymer ?
#
loop_
_entity_poly.entity_id
_entity_poly.type
_entity_poly.pdbx_seq_one_letter_code
_entity_poly.pdbx_strand_id
1 'polypeptide(L)'
;VAEPHLDRTGDEAILEAYAVDSPPSGPGMSRRARMIFLCVLTLICFLLYGVGAWGLFPSQAGWPDWLAWGGRLVAGLAAVTLVVTMLRAHTGEESDGAARIAHVLLGVGWILFVWTLITDLVLRLPLLVAGIENPLRSRLAAVVLAAVVLGLALWGFAEARRIPRVRRVDIEIRGLSAEADGMTIAVLTDTHFDSFKKPSWSAGVVDVVNGLGADVVVHAGDLADGSVAARREQSAALGGVRAAYRFYIAGNHEYYSGVGDWTAHMADLGWEVLLNAHGVVGERLVIAGVDDPTGNGVPGHGTDLDAALAGVPDLPIVLLAHQPHLIATSRDRVDLQISGHTHGGQMWPFHYLVRLREPVVQGLSRHGDRTQVWTSRGTGYWGPPFRIFAPSEISLLTLCSTTSA
;
A
#
# COMPACT_ATOMS: atom_id res chain seq x y z
N VAL A 1 -15.76 26.64 5.87
CA VAL A 1 -14.63 26.33 4.98
C VAL A 1 -15.25 25.75 3.72
N ALA A 2 -15.10 26.43 2.56
CA ALA A 2 -15.77 26.10 1.32
C ALA A 2 -15.31 24.71 0.80
N GLU A 3 -16.26 23.84 0.45
CA GLU A 3 -16.02 22.59 -0.26
C GLU A 3 -15.51 22.91 -1.68
N PRO A 4 -14.51 22.20 -2.20
CA PRO A 4 -14.14 22.32 -3.59
C PRO A 4 -15.18 21.59 -4.46
N HIS A 5 -15.98 22.32 -5.20
CA HIS A 5 -16.76 21.80 -6.34
C HIS A 5 -15.75 21.26 -7.39
N LEU A 6 -15.66 19.95 -7.55
CA LEU A 6 -14.96 19.32 -8.67
C LEU A 6 -15.79 19.52 -9.94
N ASP A 7 -15.19 20.19 -10.93
CA ASP A 7 -15.76 20.48 -12.25
C ASP A 7 -15.97 19.17 -13.04
N ARG A 8 -17.17 18.99 -13.60
CA ARG A 8 -17.57 17.79 -14.36
C ARG A 8 -16.72 17.51 -15.60
N THR A 9 -16.02 18.50 -16.13
CA THR A 9 -15.12 18.33 -17.29
C THR A 9 -13.78 17.68 -16.92
N GLY A 10 -13.39 17.69 -15.65
CA GLY A 10 -12.21 16.99 -15.14
C GLY A 10 -12.42 15.48 -15.03
N ASP A 11 -13.65 15.03 -14.78
CA ASP A 11 -13.96 13.62 -14.55
C ASP A 11 -13.88 12.78 -15.84
N GLU A 12 -14.25 13.32 -17.00
CA GLU A 12 -14.10 12.63 -18.30
C GLU A 12 -12.63 12.49 -18.74
N ALA A 13 -11.82 13.51 -18.50
CA ALA A 13 -10.37 13.46 -18.78
C ALA A 13 -9.64 12.48 -17.85
N ILE A 14 -10.13 12.32 -16.61
CA ILE A 14 -9.64 11.33 -15.67
C ILE A 14 -9.98 9.91 -16.16
N LEU A 15 -11.18 9.68 -16.66
CA LEU A 15 -11.61 8.38 -17.21
C LEU A 15 -10.79 7.96 -18.44
N GLU A 16 -10.45 8.88 -19.33
CA GLU A 16 -9.55 8.59 -20.47
C GLU A 16 -8.10 8.36 -20.05
N ALA A 17 -7.60 9.06 -19.02
CA ALA A 17 -6.25 8.88 -18.51
C ALA A 17 -6.07 7.53 -17.78
N TYR A 18 -7.13 6.96 -17.21
CA TYR A 18 -7.11 5.66 -16.54
C TYR A 18 -7.39 4.46 -17.47
N ALA A 19 -7.78 4.70 -18.70
CA ALA A 19 -7.90 3.67 -19.74
C ALA A 19 -6.55 3.17 -20.30
N VAL A 20 -5.43 3.61 -19.68
CA VAL A 20 -4.09 3.20 -20.12
C VAL A 20 -3.74 1.83 -19.57
N ASP A 21 -3.69 0.90 -20.49
CA ASP A 21 -2.99 -0.40 -20.54
C ASP A 21 -2.36 -0.88 -19.23
N SER A 22 -3.06 -1.80 -18.55
CA SER A 22 -2.41 -2.73 -17.63
C SER A 22 -1.31 -3.46 -18.39
N PRO A 23 -0.08 -3.58 -17.88
CA PRO A 23 0.96 -4.31 -18.58
C PRO A 23 0.51 -5.76 -18.76
N PRO A 24 0.63 -6.32 -19.98
CA PRO A 24 0.16 -7.65 -20.27
C PRO A 24 0.89 -8.66 -19.38
N SER A 25 0.14 -9.40 -18.56
CA SER A 25 0.59 -10.63 -17.90
C SER A 25 0.69 -11.74 -18.97
N GLY A 26 1.65 -11.57 -19.89
CA GLY A 26 1.97 -12.49 -20.99
C GLY A 26 3.44 -12.87 -20.96
N PRO A 27 3.90 -13.79 -21.79
CA PRO A 27 5.23 -14.38 -21.74
C PRO A 27 6.32 -13.32 -21.80
N GLY A 28 7.02 -13.16 -20.68
CA GLY A 28 8.25 -12.44 -20.47
C GLY A 28 8.47 -11.12 -21.21
N MET A 29 8.70 -10.03 -20.48
CA MET A 29 9.12 -8.75 -21.05
C MET A 29 10.12 -8.94 -22.20
N SER A 30 9.93 -8.21 -23.32
CA SER A 30 10.89 -8.25 -24.42
C SER A 30 12.30 -7.91 -23.91
N ARG A 31 13.36 -8.40 -24.57
CA ARG A 31 14.74 -8.09 -24.18
C ARG A 31 14.97 -6.58 -24.03
N ARG A 32 14.40 -5.78 -24.91
CA ARG A 32 14.49 -4.31 -24.89
C ARG A 32 13.80 -3.71 -23.65
N ALA A 33 12.56 -4.14 -23.36
CA ALA A 33 11.83 -3.67 -22.18
C ALA A 33 12.55 -4.06 -20.87
N ARG A 34 13.08 -5.28 -20.80
CA ARG A 34 13.88 -5.75 -19.66
C ARG A 34 15.15 -4.93 -19.47
N MET A 35 15.86 -4.59 -20.56
CA MET A 35 17.05 -3.72 -20.48
C MET A 35 16.69 -2.30 -20.00
N ILE A 36 15.61 -1.71 -20.54
CA ILE A 36 15.15 -0.39 -20.11
C ILE A 36 14.81 -0.41 -18.61
N PHE A 37 14.04 -1.40 -18.18
CA PHE A 37 13.69 -1.58 -16.76
C PHE A 37 14.94 -1.66 -15.87
N LEU A 38 15.92 -2.46 -16.25
CA LEU A 38 17.18 -2.62 -15.52
C LEU A 38 17.99 -1.31 -15.47
N CYS A 39 18.06 -0.59 -16.59
CA CYS A 39 18.74 0.71 -16.62
C CYS A 39 18.07 1.74 -15.72
N VAL A 40 16.73 1.81 -15.76
CA VAL A 40 15.94 2.73 -14.92
C VAL A 40 16.11 2.37 -13.44
N LEU A 41 15.97 1.09 -13.10
CA LEU A 41 16.16 0.61 -11.72
C LEU A 41 17.58 0.96 -11.21
N THR A 42 18.59 0.65 -12.00
CA THR A 42 19.99 0.95 -11.66
C THR A 42 20.19 2.44 -11.46
N LEU A 43 19.67 3.27 -12.36
CA LEU A 43 19.73 4.73 -12.22
C LEU A 43 19.09 5.21 -10.94
N ILE A 44 17.88 4.74 -10.61
CA ILE A 44 17.18 5.08 -9.37
C ILE A 44 18.02 4.70 -8.15
N CYS A 45 18.56 3.48 -8.10
CA CYS A 45 19.37 3.01 -6.99
C CYS A 45 20.62 3.87 -6.79
N PHE A 46 21.30 4.23 -7.88
CA PHE A 46 22.47 5.14 -7.81
C PHE A 46 22.09 6.57 -7.44
N LEU A 47 20.94 7.08 -7.87
CA LEU A 47 20.45 8.39 -7.44
C LEU A 47 20.15 8.42 -5.94
N LEU A 48 19.47 7.41 -5.40
CA LEU A 48 19.14 7.32 -3.98
C LEU A 48 20.39 7.42 -3.10
N TYR A 49 21.41 6.65 -3.42
CA TYR A 49 22.65 6.60 -2.64
C TYR A 49 23.65 7.67 -3.01
N GLY A 50 23.71 8.09 -4.28
CA GLY A 50 24.60 9.15 -4.75
C GLY A 50 24.26 10.51 -4.15
N VAL A 51 22.97 10.89 -4.19
CA VAL A 51 22.48 12.11 -3.54
C VAL A 51 22.70 12.04 -2.02
N GLY A 52 22.42 10.89 -1.41
CA GLY A 52 22.66 10.66 0.02
C GLY A 52 24.12 10.79 0.41
N ALA A 53 25.04 10.22 -0.39
CA ALA A 53 26.47 10.35 -0.17
C ALA A 53 26.96 11.80 -0.28
N TRP A 54 26.41 12.55 -1.24
CA TRP A 54 26.65 13.99 -1.34
C TRP A 54 26.17 14.72 -0.09
N GLY A 55 25.02 14.40 0.43
CA GLY A 55 24.43 15.00 1.61
C GLY A 55 25.23 14.73 2.90
N LEU A 56 25.76 13.54 3.06
CA LEU A 56 26.56 13.14 4.23
C LEU A 56 28.01 13.63 4.14
N PHE A 57 28.58 13.70 2.92
CA PHE A 57 29.97 14.04 2.69
C PHE A 57 30.10 15.21 1.70
N PRO A 58 29.49 16.39 2.02
CA PRO A 58 29.59 17.55 1.14
C PRO A 58 31.04 18.10 1.14
N SER A 59 31.50 18.59 -0.02
CA SER A 59 32.85 19.12 -0.19
C SER A 59 33.14 20.29 0.75
N GLN A 60 32.13 21.12 1.01
CA GLN A 60 32.21 22.30 1.89
C GLN A 60 32.46 21.95 3.36
N ALA A 61 32.19 20.69 3.77
CA ALA A 61 32.41 20.26 5.15
C ALA A 61 33.92 20.11 5.48
N GLY A 62 34.79 19.99 4.47
CA GLY A 62 36.24 19.77 4.70
C GLY A 62 36.50 18.51 5.54
N TRP A 63 35.77 17.44 5.29
CA TRP A 63 36.03 16.14 5.90
C TRP A 63 37.44 15.63 5.51
N PRO A 64 38.12 14.87 6.38
CA PRO A 64 39.32 14.16 5.96
C PRO A 64 39.03 13.29 4.73
N ASP A 65 39.95 13.27 3.76
CA ASP A 65 39.77 12.58 2.48
C ASP A 65 39.40 11.10 2.65
N TRP A 66 40.04 10.41 3.58
CA TRP A 66 39.72 8.99 3.85
C TRP A 66 38.29 8.76 4.33
N LEU A 67 37.72 9.70 5.09
CA LEU A 67 36.35 9.62 5.58
C LEU A 67 35.37 9.94 4.45
N ALA A 68 35.60 10.99 3.68
CA ALA A 68 34.74 11.38 2.57
C ALA A 68 34.68 10.32 1.46
N TRP A 69 35.88 9.83 1.04
CA TRP A 69 35.96 8.78 0.02
C TRP A 69 35.47 7.43 0.54
N GLY A 70 35.80 7.06 1.78
CA GLY A 70 35.30 5.84 2.41
C GLY A 70 33.79 5.81 2.50
N GLY A 71 33.14 6.92 2.93
CA GLY A 71 31.69 7.04 2.98
C GLY A 71 31.01 6.95 1.61
N ARG A 72 31.58 7.63 0.60
CA ARG A 72 31.08 7.54 -0.79
C ARG A 72 31.23 6.12 -1.37
N LEU A 73 32.33 5.44 -1.06
CA LEU A 73 32.51 4.04 -1.45
C LEU A 73 31.47 3.13 -0.81
N VAL A 74 31.19 3.29 0.49
CA VAL A 74 30.13 2.52 1.18
C VAL A 74 28.76 2.75 0.55
N ALA A 75 28.43 4.00 0.22
CA ALA A 75 27.19 4.33 -0.48
C ALA A 75 27.11 3.67 -1.88
N GLY A 76 28.21 3.70 -2.63
CA GLY A 76 28.32 3.03 -3.93
C GLY A 76 28.14 1.51 -3.82
N LEU A 77 28.78 0.88 -2.82
CA LEU A 77 28.63 -0.54 -2.55
C LEU A 77 27.18 -0.89 -2.14
N ALA A 78 26.52 -0.05 -1.33
CA ALA A 78 25.12 -0.21 -0.98
C ALA A 78 24.22 -0.15 -2.22
N ALA A 79 24.44 0.80 -3.14
CA ALA A 79 23.71 0.91 -4.39
C ALA A 79 23.89 -0.34 -5.28
N VAL A 80 25.11 -0.82 -5.43
CA VAL A 80 25.41 -2.06 -6.19
C VAL A 80 24.74 -3.27 -5.53
N THR A 81 24.85 -3.39 -4.21
CA THR A 81 24.20 -4.48 -3.46
C THR A 81 22.69 -4.45 -3.62
N LEU A 82 22.08 -3.26 -3.57
CA LEU A 82 20.65 -3.09 -3.82
C LEU A 82 20.25 -3.61 -5.21
N VAL A 83 20.98 -3.21 -6.25
CA VAL A 83 20.71 -3.67 -7.64
C VAL A 83 20.83 -5.19 -7.73
N VAL A 84 21.92 -5.76 -7.24
CA VAL A 84 22.20 -7.20 -7.33
C VAL A 84 21.15 -8.01 -6.56
N THR A 85 20.79 -7.57 -5.34
CA THR A 85 19.82 -8.30 -4.51
C THR A 85 18.40 -8.13 -5.03
N MET A 86 18.04 -6.96 -5.58
CA MET A 86 16.74 -6.74 -6.24
C MET A 86 16.60 -7.66 -7.46
N LEU A 87 17.64 -7.78 -8.28
CA LEU A 87 17.64 -8.70 -9.42
C LEU A 87 17.46 -10.16 -8.96
N ARG A 88 18.20 -10.59 -7.94
CA ARG A 88 18.09 -11.95 -7.40
C ARG A 88 16.73 -12.25 -6.78
N ALA A 89 16.10 -11.25 -6.18
CA ALA A 89 14.77 -11.40 -5.56
C ALA A 89 13.66 -11.56 -6.60
N HIS A 90 13.83 -11.01 -7.82
CA HIS A 90 12.79 -10.97 -8.85
C HIS A 90 13.11 -11.81 -10.11
N THR A 91 14.28 -12.45 -10.17
CA THR A 91 14.68 -13.29 -11.31
C THR A 91 15.12 -14.66 -10.81
N GLY A 92 14.31 -15.69 -11.04
CA GLY A 92 14.63 -17.08 -10.68
C GLY A 92 13.83 -17.58 -9.48
N GLU A 93 14.43 -18.47 -8.69
CA GLU A 93 13.80 -19.00 -7.47
C GLU A 93 13.64 -17.90 -6.41
N GLU A 94 12.51 -17.92 -5.69
CA GLU A 94 12.21 -16.98 -4.61
C GLU A 94 13.32 -16.96 -3.55
N SER A 95 14.03 -15.84 -3.44
CA SER A 95 15.13 -15.69 -2.49
C SER A 95 14.77 -14.67 -1.39
N ASP A 96 14.22 -15.17 -0.29
CA ASP A 96 13.88 -14.36 0.89
C ASP A 96 15.09 -13.56 1.42
N GLY A 97 16.29 -14.14 1.37
CA GLY A 97 17.51 -13.45 1.80
C GLY A 97 17.84 -12.24 0.93
N ALA A 98 17.76 -12.40 -0.39
CA ALA A 98 18.00 -11.30 -1.33
C ALA A 98 16.90 -10.22 -1.20
N ALA A 99 15.63 -10.63 -1.09
CA ALA A 99 14.51 -9.71 -0.93
C ALA A 99 14.65 -8.85 0.35
N ARG A 100 15.04 -9.48 1.49
CA ARG A 100 15.28 -8.75 2.74
C ARG A 100 16.35 -7.67 2.61
N ILE A 101 17.49 -8.01 2.02
CA ILE A 101 18.58 -7.06 1.81
C ILE A 101 18.13 -5.93 0.87
N ALA A 102 17.51 -6.28 -0.27
CA ALA A 102 17.04 -5.32 -1.25
C ALA A 102 16.04 -4.32 -0.65
N HIS A 103 15.02 -4.82 0.04
CA HIS A 103 13.97 -3.97 0.59
C HIS A 103 14.46 -3.07 1.73
N VAL A 104 15.37 -3.56 2.60
CA VAL A 104 15.98 -2.70 3.62
C VAL A 104 16.85 -1.61 2.97
N LEU A 105 17.70 -1.95 2.02
CA LEU A 105 18.52 -0.96 1.33
C LEU A 105 17.66 0.03 0.55
N LEU A 106 16.61 -0.41 -0.13
CA LEU A 106 15.71 0.50 -0.85
C LEU A 106 15.05 1.51 0.11
N GLY A 107 14.56 1.05 1.25
CA GLY A 107 13.93 1.91 2.24
C GLY A 107 14.91 2.91 2.87
N VAL A 108 16.09 2.45 3.28
CA VAL A 108 17.15 3.34 3.81
C VAL A 108 17.61 4.35 2.75
N GLY A 109 17.80 3.90 1.51
CA GLY A 109 18.17 4.77 0.39
C GLY A 109 17.12 5.84 0.14
N TRP A 110 15.81 5.49 0.19
CA TRP A 110 14.71 6.45 0.07
C TRP A 110 14.72 7.50 1.19
N ILE A 111 14.82 7.06 2.46
CA ILE A 111 14.90 7.99 3.61
C ILE A 111 16.07 8.93 3.45
N LEU A 112 17.25 8.38 3.15
CA LEU A 112 18.48 9.17 2.97
C LEU A 112 18.33 10.19 1.83
N PHE A 113 17.83 9.78 0.67
CA PHE A 113 17.59 10.63 -0.49
C PHE A 113 16.67 11.81 -0.17
N VAL A 114 15.48 11.51 0.37
CA VAL A 114 14.46 12.54 0.67
C VAL A 114 14.98 13.54 1.69
N TRP A 115 15.57 13.06 2.79
CA TRP A 115 16.04 13.96 3.84
C TRP A 115 17.30 14.71 3.47
N THR A 116 18.10 14.21 2.53
CA THR A 116 19.16 14.98 1.91
C THR A 116 18.59 16.15 1.12
N LEU A 117 17.61 15.90 0.24
CA LEU A 117 16.99 16.98 -0.56
C LEU A 117 16.33 18.03 0.35
N ILE A 118 15.67 17.63 1.42
CA ILE A 118 15.09 18.58 2.38
C ILE A 118 16.19 19.41 3.05
N THR A 119 17.25 18.76 3.52
CA THR A 119 18.38 19.46 4.16
C THR A 119 19.05 20.44 3.22
N ASP A 120 19.24 20.05 1.95
CA ASP A 120 19.85 20.91 0.95
C ASP A 120 18.94 22.11 0.62
N LEU A 121 17.64 21.88 0.41
CA LEU A 121 16.70 22.93 0.05
C LEU A 121 16.42 23.90 1.21
N VAL A 122 16.24 23.40 2.43
CA VAL A 122 15.76 24.20 3.57
C VAL A 122 16.93 24.82 4.35
N LEU A 123 18.11 24.21 4.34
CA LEU A 123 19.22 24.66 5.16
C LEU A 123 20.44 25.09 4.32
N ARG A 124 20.99 24.20 3.49
CA ARG A 124 22.28 24.47 2.79
C ARG A 124 22.14 25.53 1.74
N LEU A 125 21.14 25.45 0.86
CA LEU A 125 20.95 26.43 -0.20
C LEU A 125 20.72 27.85 0.35
N PRO A 126 19.91 28.13 1.37
CA PRO A 126 19.77 29.43 2.00
C PRO A 126 21.10 29.95 2.62
N LEU A 127 21.87 29.08 3.31
CA LEU A 127 23.14 29.44 3.88
C LEU A 127 24.20 29.82 2.81
N LEU A 128 24.17 29.06 1.70
CA LEU A 128 25.06 29.34 0.55
C LEU A 128 24.68 30.67 -0.11
N VAL A 129 23.40 30.93 -0.37
CA VAL A 129 22.94 32.21 -0.97
C VAL A 129 23.24 33.40 -0.07
N ALA A 130 23.11 33.21 1.25
CA ALA A 130 23.45 34.25 2.21
C ALA A 130 24.96 34.49 2.40
N GLY A 131 25.83 33.65 1.80
CA GLY A 131 27.27 33.75 1.93
C GLY A 131 27.81 33.47 3.34
N ILE A 132 27.02 32.77 4.18
CA ILE A 132 27.35 32.48 5.58
C ILE A 132 27.69 31.01 5.82
N GLU A 133 27.89 30.24 4.75
CA GLU A 133 28.29 28.84 4.84
C GLU A 133 29.75 28.72 5.30
N ASN A 134 30.02 27.73 6.15
CA ASN A 134 31.36 27.38 6.59
C ASN A 134 31.48 25.88 6.88
N PRO A 135 32.68 25.30 6.97
CA PRO A 135 32.90 23.87 7.17
C PRO A 135 32.20 23.29 8.41
N LEU A 136 32.16 24.04 9.53
CA LEU A 136 31.52 23.56 10.74
C LEU A 136 29.97 23.38 10.56
N ARG A 137 29.32 24.37 9.93
CA ARG A 137 27.89 24.31 9.64
C ARG A 137 27.55 23.14 8.71
N SER A 138 28.36 22.94 7.66
CA SER A 138 28.21 21.81 6.73
C SER A 138 28.38 20.46 7.43
N ARG A 139 29.36 20.35 8.36
CA ARG A 139 29.54 19.13 9.19
C ARG A 139 28.33 18.88 10.10
N LEU A 140 27.88 19.93 10.82
CA LEU A 140 26.73 19.83 11.69
C LEU A 140 25.49 19.41 10.91
N ALA A 141 25.20 19.97 9.74
CA ALA A 141 24.12 19.58 8.87
C ALA A 141 24.21 18.10 8.45
N ALA A 142 25.41 17.63 8.09
CA ALA A 142 25.61 16.22 7.74
C ALA A 142 25.41 15.27 8.93
N VAL A 143 25.87 15.63 10.12
CA VAL A 143 25.68 14.85 11.34
C VAL A 143 24.20 14.79 11.74
N VAL A 144 23.50 15.94 11.68
CA VAL A 144 22.05 16.00 11.94
C VAL A 144 21.28 15.16 10.93
N LEU A 145 21.63 15.27 9.63
CA LEU A 145 21.05 14.44 8.59
C LEU A 145 21.23 12.95 8.89
N ALA A 146 22.45 12.52 9.25
CA ALA A 146 22.71 11.12 9.59
C ALA A 146 21.88 10.66 10.81
N ALA A 147 21.77 11.49 11.84
CA ALA A 147 20.97 11.19 13.03
C ALA A 147 19.47 11.09 12.70
N VAL A 148 18.93 11.99 11.86
CA VAL A 148 17.53 11.96 11.41
C VAL A 148 17.26 10.70 10.59
N VAL A 149 18.12 10.39 9.62
CA VAL A 149 17.97 9.19 8.78
C VAL A 149 18.00 7.92 9.63
N LEU A 150 18.97 7.81 10.54
CA LEU A 150 19.05 6.67 11.46
C LEU A 150 17.79 6.56 12.36
N GLY A 151 17.39 7.67 12.96
CA GLY A 151 16.20 7.71 13.82
C GLY A 151 14.94 7.31 13.08
N LEU A 152 14.71 7.83 11.87
CA LEU A 152 13.57 7.50 11.03
C LEU A 152 13.62 6.06 10.54
N ALA A 153 14.80 5.54 10.18
CA ALA A 153 14.95 4.15 9.77
C ALA A 153 14.62 3.20 10.92
N LEU A 154 15.15 3.43 12.12
CA LEU A 154 14.87 2.61 13.30
C LEU A 154 13.38 2.68 13.69
N TRP A 155 12.83 3.89 13.77
CA TRP A 155 11.42 4.09 14.10
C TRP A 155 10.49 3.50 13.04
N GLY A 156 10.74 3.78 11.76
CA GLY A 156 9.90 3.29 10.65
C GLY A 156 9.95 1.77 10.51
N PHE A 157 11.11 1.16 10.77
CA PHE A 157 11.25 -0.30 10.80
C PHE A 157 10.47 -0.93 11.96
N ALA A 158 10.53 -0.33 13.15
CA ALA A 158 9.75 -0.78 14.30
C ALA A 158 8.24 -0.61 14.06
N GLU A 159 7.82 0.53 13.48
CA GLU A 159 6.43 0.83 13.18
C GLU A 159 5.84 -0.13 12.14
N ALA A 160 6.60 -0.49 11.08
CA ALA A 160 6.15 -1.40 10.04
C ALA A 160 5.91 -2.83 10.55
N ARG A 161 6.64 -3.26 11.59
CA ARG A 161 6.63 -4.63 12.11
C ARG A 161 5.75 -4.86 13.33
N ARG A 162 5.18 -3.80 13.88
CA ARG A 162 4.26 -3.93 15.02
C ARG A 162 2.91 -4.50 14.59
N ILE A 163 2.14 -5.03 15.53
CA ILE A 163 0.71 -5.29 15.32
C ILE A 163 0.01 -3.96 15.07
N PRO A 164 -0.78 -3.82 13.98
CA PRO A 164 -1.41 -2.57 13.62
C PRO A 164 -2.37 -2.04 14.69
N ARG A 165 -2.50 -0.72 14.74
CA ARG A 165 -3.50 -0.08 15.60
C ARG A 165 -4.89 -0.16 14.99
N VAL A 166 -5.90 -0.29 15.83
CA VAL A 166 -7.29 -0.22 15.37
C VAL A 166 -7.68 1.24 15.14
N ARG A 167 -8.19 1.53 13.96
CA ARG A 167 -8.80 2.81 13.61
C ARG A 167 -10.31 2.63 13.49
N ARG A 168 -11.07 3.31 14.35
CA ARG A 168 -12.53 3.28 14.36
C ARG A 168 -13.09 4.45 13.56
N VAL A 169 -14.08 4.19 12.70
CA VAL A 169 -14.70 5.20 11.85
C VAL A 169 -16.16 4.88 11.68
N ASP A 170 -16.99 5.89 11.86
CA ASP A 170 -18.43 5.79 11.60
C ASP A 170 -18.70 6.20 10.15
N ILE A 171 -19.51 5.40 9.46
CA ILE A 171 -19.85 5.56 8.04
C ILE A 171 -21.37 5.72 7.94
N GLU A 172 -21.83 6.89 7.56
CA GLU A 172 -23.24 7.16 7.34
C GLU A 172 -23.71 6.53 6.03
N ILE A 173 -24.67 5.62 6.09
CA ILE A 173 -25.25 4.93 4.92
C ILE A 173 -26.71 5.33 4.78
N ARG A 174 -27.09 5.82 3.61
CA ARG A 174 -28.48 6.16 3.28
C ARG A 174 -29.30 4.88 3.13
N GLY A 175 -30.51 4.86 3.68
CA GLY A 175 -31.41 3.70 3.56
C GLY A 175 -30.97 2.50 4.38
N LEU A 176 -29.99 2.66 5.29
CA LEU A 176 -29.63 1.60 6.22
C LEU A 176 -30.81 1.31 7.16
N SER A 177 -31.20 0.04 7.27
CA SER A 177 -32.29 -0.35 8.15
C SER A 177 -31.88 -0.21 9.64
N ALA A 178 -32.87 -0.09 10.51
CA ALA A 178 -32.62 -0.03 11.96
C ALA A 178 -31.90 -1.28 12.49
N GLU A 179 -32.11 -2.44 11.87
CA GLU A 179 -31.45 -3.69 12.23
C GLU A 179 -29.99 -3.76 11.75
N ALA A 180 -29.62 -2.92 10.79
CA ALA A 180 -28.23 -2.80 10.30
C ALA A 180 -27.49 -1.58 10.91
N ASP A 181 -28.21 -0.69 11.59
CA ASP A 181 -27.60 0.45 12.29
C ASP A 181 -26.71 -0.03 13.42
N GLY A 182 -25.47 0.45 13.44
CA GLY A 182 -24.43 0.00 14.36
C GLY A 182 -23.67 -1.26 13.92
N MET A 183 -24.00 -1.88 12.76
CA MET A 183 -23.26 -3.02 12.23
C MET A 183 -21.79 -2.66 11.98
N THR A 184 -20.89 -3.56 12.32
CA THR A 184 -19.44 -3.31 12.28
C THR A 184 -18.75 -4.18 11.24
N ILE A 185 -17.82 -3.57 10.48
CA ILE A 185 -16.97 -4.24 9.49
C ILE A 185 -15.51 -4.02 9.89
N ALA A 186 -14.81 -5.10 10.24
CA ALA A 186 -13.36 -5.04 10.41
C ALA A 186 -12.68 -5.27 9.05
N VAL A 187 -11.82 -4.32 8.67
CA VAL A 187 -11.13 -4.33 7.38
C VAL A 187 -9.68 -4.68 7.58
N LEU A 188 -9.27 -5.77 6.96
CA LEU A 188 -7.89 -6.14 6.67
C LEU A 188 -7.65 -5.90 5.18
N THR A 189 -6.48 -5.43 4.83
CA THR A 189 -6.01 -5.29 3.45
C THR A 189 -4.50 -5.13 3.44
N ASP A 190 -3.85 -5.41 2.33
CA ASP A 190 -2.42 -5.17 2.18
C ASP A 190 -1.59 -5.79 3.32
N THR A 191 -1.91 -7.02 3.67
CA THR A 191 -1.12 -7.75 4.68
C THR A 191 0.28 -8.06 4.19
N HIS A 192 0.44 -8.29 2.87
CA HIS A 192 1.70 -8.60 2.21
C HIS A 192 2.55 -9.55 3.04
N PHE A 193 2.09 -10.78 3.25
CA PHE A 193 2.92 -11.80 3.88
C PHE A 193 4.19 -12.00 3.05
N ASP A 194 5.31 -11.58 3.62
CA ASP A 194 6.61 -11.50 2.97
C ASP A 194 7.69 -12.28 3.74
N SER A 195 8.93 -12.10 3.33
CA SER A 195 10.07 -12.73 3.97
C SER A 195 10.36 -12.27 5.41
N PHE A 196 9.82 -11.13 5.86
CA PHE A 196 10.04 -10.59 7.21
C PHE A 196 8.94 -10.96 8.21
N LYS A 197 7.69 -11.07 7.74
CA LYS A 197 6.56 -11.34 8.61
C LYS A 197 6.58 -12.77 9.09
N LYS A 198 6.45 -12.93 10.40
CA LYS A 198 6.41 -14.26 11.06
C LYS A 198 4.95 -14.69 11.26
N PRO A 199 4.69 -16.01 11.38
CA PRO A 199 3.36 -16.51 11.74
C PRO A 199 2.79 -15.89 13.03
N SER A 200 3.65 -15.54 13.99
CA SER A 200 3.23 -14.86 15.23
C SER A 200 2.70 -13.45 15.01
N TRP A 201 3.12 -12.75 13.94
CA TRP A 201 2.57 -11.46 13.60
C TRP A 201 1.12 -11.58 13.09
N SER A 202 0.87 -12.51 12.17
CA SER A 202 -0.47 -12.77 11.67
C SER A 202 -1.42 -13.29 12.75
N ALA A 203 -0.94 -14.15 13.65
CA ALA A 203 -1.70 -14.58 14.83
C ALA A 203 -2.09 -13.37 15.70
N GLY A 204 -1.15 -12.45 15.96
CA GLY A 204 -1.44 -11.23 16.72
C GLY A 204 -2.44 -10.30 16.01
N VAL A 205 -2.42 -10.21 14.67
CA VAL A 205 -3.44 -9.48 13.89
C VAL A 205 -4.81 -10.12 14.07
N VAL A 206 -4.91 -11.45 13.96
CA VAL A 206 -6.15 -12.20 14.16
C VAL A 206 -6.68 -12.07 15.60
N ASP A 207 -5.81 -12.08 16.59
CA ASP A 207 -6.20 -11.86 18.00
C ASP A 207 -6.84 -10.47 18.18
N VAL A 208 -6.25 -9.42 17.57
CA VAL A 208 -6.85 -8.08 17.59
C VAL A 208 -8.21 -8.06 16.88
N VAL A 209 -8.32 -8.62 15.68
CA VAL A 209 -9.58 -8.68 14.92
C VAL A 209 -10.66 -9.42 15.70
N ASN A 210 -10.34 -10.57 16.28
CA ASN A 210 -11.27 -11.35 17.10
C ASN A 210 -11.70 -10.59 18.38
N GLY A 211 -10.80 -9.78 18.94
CA GLY A 211 -11.09 -8.92 20.09
C GLY A 211 -12.04 -7.76 19.77
N LEU A 212 -12.22 -7.40 18.50
CA LEU A 212 -13.17 -6.36 18.07
C LEU A 212 -14.62 -6.84 18.12
N GLY A 213 -14.88 -8.14 17.97
CA GLY A 213 -16.22 -8.70 17.90
C GLY A 213 -17.01 -8.16 16.70
N ALA A 214 -16.34 -7.89 15.58
CA ALA A 214 -16.99 -7.36 14.39
C ALA A 214 -17.99 -8.34 13.78
N ASP A 215 -19.11 -7.82 13.25
CA ASP A 215 -20.14 -8.61 12.59
C ASP A 215 -19.63 -9.22 11.29
N VAL A 216 -18.84 -8.44 10.56
CA VAL A 216 -18.22 -8.80 9.29
C VAL A 216 -16.73 -8.56 9.35
N VAL A 217 -15.92 -9.45 8.79
CA VAL A 217 -14.50 -9.21 8.54
C VAL A 217 -14.25 -9.32 7.03
N VAL A 218 -13.58 -8.33 6.48
CA VAL A 218 -13.18 -8.35 5.06
C VAL A 218 -11.67 -8.29 4.93
N HIS A 219 -11.15 -8.96 3.90
CA HIS A 219 -9.77 -8.77 3.45
C HIS A 219 -9.81 -8.25 2.01
N ALA A 220 -9.44 -6.99 1.84
CA ALA A 220 -9.60 -6.25 0.60
C ALA A 220 -8.37 -6.31 -0.32
N GLY A 221 -7.75 -7.50 -0.45
CA GLY A 221 -6.66 -7.77 -1.40
C GLY A 221 -5.25 -7.53 -0.87
N ASP A 222 -4.27 -7.88 -1.70
CA ASP A 222 -2.82 -7.83 -1.43
C ASP A 222 -2.44 -8.59 -0.16
N LEU A 223 -2.79 -9.88 -0.17
CA LEU A 223 -2.56 -10.79 0.95
C LEU A 223 -1.09 -11.10 1.14
N ALA A 224 -0.34 -11.39 0.04
CA ALA A 224 1.00 -11.91 0.14
C ALA A 224 1.93 -11.51 -1.01
N ASP A 225 3.23 -11.47 -0.68
CA ASP A 225 4.33 -11.34 -1.63
C ASP A 225 5.03 -12.71 -1.75
N GLY A 226 4.69 -13.45 -2.80
CA GLY A 226 5.18 -14.79 -3.08
C GLY A 226 4.09 -15.86 -3.11
N SER A 227 4.47 -17.08 -3.49
CA SER A 227 3.56 -18.20 -3.68
C SER A 227 2.90 -18.66 -2.36
N VAL A 228 1.77 -19.36 -2.47
CA VAL A 228 1.12 -20.02 -1.31
C VAL A 228 2.10 -20.97 -0.62
N ALA A 229 2.94 -21.70 -1.38
CA ALA A 229 3.93 -22.59 -0.82
C ALA A 229 4.92 -21.86 0.10
N ALA A 230 5.34 -20.66 -0.27
CA ALA A 230 6.29 -19.86 0.49
C ALA A 230 5.66 -19.13 1.70
N ARG A 231 4.36 -18.82 1.65
CA ARG A 231 3.69 -17.94 2.63
C ARG A 231 2.52 -18.60 3.38
N ARG A 232 2.30 -19.90 3.21
CA ARG A 232 1.21 -20.66 3.86
C ARG A 232 1.23 -20.54 5.38
N GLU A 233 2.40 -20.65 6.00
CA GLU A 233 2.52 -20.57 7.45
C GLU A 233 2.11 -19.20 7.99
N GLN A 234 2.48 -18.11 7.28
CA GLN A 234 2.12 -16.75 7.69
C GLN A 234 0.61 -16.51 7.55
N SER A 235 -0.01 -16.99 6.48
CA SER A 235 -1.43 -16.77 6.18
C SER A 235 -2.37 -17.69 6.95
N ALA A 236 -1.89 -18.84 7.45
CA ALA A 236 -2.70 -19.86 8.13
C ALA A 236 -3.51 -19.32 9.33
N ALA A 237 -2.98 -18.31 10.04
CA ALA A 237 -3.68 -17.70 11.16
C ALA A 237 -5.03 -17.07 10.78
N LEU A 238 -5.22 -16.66 9.51
CA LEU A 238 -6.47 -16.07 9.03
C LEU A 238 -7.66 -17.05 9.09
N GLY A 239 -7.41 -18.36 9.09
CA GLY A 239 -8.44 -19.37 9.37
C GLY A 239 -9.00 -19.30 10.80
N GLY A 240 -8.31 -18.62 11.72
CA GLY A 240 -8.73 -18.40 13.10
C GLY A 240 -9.61 -17.16 13.32
N VAL A 241 -9.96 -16.41 12.28
CA VAL A 241 -10.91 -15.28 12.37
C VAL A 241 -12.31 -15.81 12.70
N ARG A 242 -12.94 -15.25 13.75
CA ARG A 242 -14.18 -15.79 14.34
C ARG A 242 -15.46 -15.05 13.96
N ALA A 243 -15.40 -14.08 13.03
CA ALA A 243 -16.60 -13.40 12.53
C ALA A 243 -17.51 -14.38 11.78
N ALA A 244 -18.82 -14.15 11.87
CA ALA A 244 -19.83 -14.97 11.18
C ALA A 244 -19.70 -14.85 9.65
N TYR A 245 -19.34 -13.66 9.16
CA TYR A 245 -19.17 -13.36 7.76
C TYR A 245 -17.74 -12.93 7.50
N ARG A 246 -17.08 -13.61 6.56
CA ARG A 246 -15.68 -13.36 6.21
C ARG A 246 -15.54 -13.33 4.70
N PHE A 247 -15.23 -12.18 4.13
CA PHE A 247 -15.13 -11.98 2.68
C PHE A 247 -13.71 -11.62 2.28
N TYR A 248 -13.28 -12.15 1.15
CA TYR A 248 -11.97 -11.89 0.57
C TYR A 248 -12.11 -11.53 -0.90
N ILE A 249 -11.33 -10.54 -1.33
CA ILE A 249 -11.05 -10.25 -2.74
C ILE A 249 -9.55 -10.34 -3.00
N ALA A 250 -9.15 -10.63 -4.23
CA ALA A 250 -7.76 -10.52 -4.66
C ALA A 250 -7.38 -9.06 -4.90
N GLY A 251 -6.11 -8.73 -4.65
CA GLY A 251 -5.46 -7.51 -5.11
C GLY A 251 -4.49 -7.81 -6.26
N ASN A 252 -3.70 -6.81 -6.66
CA ASN A 252 -2.76 -6.99 -7.76
C ASN A 252 -1.60 -7.95 -7.42
N HIS A 253 -1.23 -8.09 -6.15
CA HIS A 253 -0.15 -8.99 -5.73
C HIS A 253 -0.50 -10.46 -5.85
N GLU A 254 -1.76 -10.84 -5.72
CA GLU A 254 -2.21 -12.20 -5.99
C GLU A 254 -2.01 -12.56 -7.46
N TYR A 255 -2.19 -11.61 -8.39
CA TYR A 255 -1.91 -11.82 -9.81
C TYR A 255 -0.43 -12.03 -10.10
N TYR A 256 0.46 -11.40 -9.34
CA TYR A 256 1.91 -11.61 -9.46
C TYR A 256 2.38 -12.93 -8.84
N SER A 257 1.60 -13.48 -7.90
CA SER A 257 1.98 -14.59 -7.03
C SER A 257 1.16 -15.88 -7.24
N GLY A 258 0.20 -15.88 -8.17
CA GLY A 258 -0.69 -17.02 -8.45
C GLY A 258 -2.08 -16.85 -7.83
N VAL A 259 -2.94 -16.03 -8.48
CA VAL A 259 -4.27 -15.67 -7.98
C VAL A 259 -5.15 -16.89 -7.70
N GLY A 260 -5.12 -17.92 -8.58
CA GLY A 260 -5.92 -19.15 -8.39
C GLY A 260 -5.55 -19.91 -7.12
N ASP A 261 -4.25 -20.03 -6.83
CA ASP A 261 -3.77 -20.71 -5.62
C ASP A 261 -4.12 -19.92 -4.35
N TRP A 262 -4.02 -18.58 -4.39
CA TRP A 262 -4.35 -17.73 -3.25
C TRP A 262 -5.85 -17.69 -2.96
N THR A 263 -6.70 -17.61 -3.97
CA THR A 263 -8.15 -17.66 -3.81
C THR A 263 -8.62 -19.01 -3.27
N ALA A 264 -8.07 -20.12 -3.78
CA ALA A 264 -8.33 -21.44 -3.26
C ALA A 264 -7.86 -21.58 -1.80
N HIS A 265 -6.66 -21.09 -1.47
CA HIS A 265 -6.14 -21.13 -0.10
C HIS A 265 -7.02 -20.33 0.89
N MET A 266 -7.51 -19.16 0.48
CA MET A 266 -8.41 -18.38 1.34
C MET A 266 -9.77 -19.04 1.52
N ALA A 267 -10.30 -19.68 0.47
CA ALA A 267 -11.50 -20.50 0.58
C ALA A 267 -11.31 -21.69 1.57
N ASP A 268 -10.16 -22.39 1.49
CA ASP A 268 -9.79 -23.46 2.42
C ASP A 268 -9.70 -22.96 3.88
N LEU A 269 -9.30 -21.71 4.10
CA LEU A 269 -9.29 -21.05 5.41
C LEU A 269 -10.70 -20.60 5.86
N GLY A 270 -11.74 -20.84 5.04
CA GLY A 270 -13.14 -20.54 5.34
C GLY A 270 -13.55 -19.10 5.05
N TRP A 271 -12.87 -18.42 4.13
CA TRP A 271 -13.28 -17.10 3.62
C TRP A 271 -14.13 -17.27 2.36
N GLU A 272 -15.21 -16.49 2.28
CA GLU A 272 -15.98 -16.38 1.04
C GLU A 272 -15.21 -15.47 0.06
N VAL A 273 -14.82 -16.05 -1.08
CA VAL A 273 -14.02 -15.37 -2.11
C VAL A 273 -14.95 -14.70 -3.10
N LEU A 274 -14.85 -13.38 -3.21
CA LEU A 274 -15.70 -12.60 -4.10
C LEU A 274 -14.90 -12.14 -5.34
N LEU A 275 -15.01 -12.88 -6.43
CA LEU A 275 -14.45 -12.51 -7.73
C LEU A 275 -15.62 -12.13 -8.65
N ASN A 276 -15.92 -10.83 -8.76
CA ASN A 276 -17.11 -10.30 -9.46
C ASN A 276 -18.42 -10.94 -8.96
N ALA A 277 -18.52 -11.06 -7.65
CA ALA A 277 -19.64 -11.73 -6.95
C ALA A 277 -20.05 -10.94 -5.71
N HIS A 278 -21.14 -11.36 -5.08
CA HIS A 278 -21.58 -10.76 -3.82
C HIS A 278 -22.09 -11.81 -2.83
N GLY A 279 -22.03 -11.48 -1.55
CA GLY A 279 -22.68 -12.17 -0.46
C GLY A 279 -23.67 -11.26 0.26
N VAL A 280 -24.65 -11.85 0.93
CA VAL A 280 -25.68 -11.12 1.69
C VAL A 280 -25.49 -11.38 3.19
N VAL A 281 -25.40 -10.32 3.97
CA VAL A 281 -25.22 -10.37 5.42
C VAL A 281 -26.59 -10.23 6.10
N GLY A 282 -27.17 -11.34 6.50
CA GLY A 282 -28.39 -11.43 7.32
C GLY A 282 -29.56 -10.60 6.80
N GLU A 283 -29.79 -10.57 5.49
CA GLU A 283 -30.86 -9.79 4.82
C GLU A 283 -30.80 -8.28 5.13
N ARG A 284 -29.62 -7.73 5.48
CA ARG A 284 -29.44 -6.34 5.92
C ARG A 284 -28.45 -5.56 5.09
N LEU A 285 -27.49 -6.23 4.49
CA LEU A 285 -26.38 -5.61 3.78
C LEU A 285 -25.86 -6.53 2.68
N VAL A 286 -25.50 -5.97 1.53
CA VAL A 286 -24.77 -6.69 0.48
C VAL A 286 -23.26 -6.33 0.60
N ILE A 287 -22.42 -7.37 0.60
CA ILE A 287 -20.98 -7.21 0.39
C ILE A 287 -20.67 -7.71 -1.02
N ALA A 288 -20.41 -6.81 -1.93
CA ALA A 288 -19.97 -7.14 -3.29
C ALA A 288 -18.44 -7.08 -3.38
N GLY A 289 -17.85 -7.89 -4.23
CA GLY A 289 -16.42 -7.88 -4.49
C GLY A 289 -16.13 -7.94 -5.98
N VAL A 290 -15.22 -7.11 -6.44
CA VAL A 290 -14.73 -7.16 -7.82
C VAL A 290 -13.32 -7.70 -7.87
N ASP A 291 -13.01 -8.31 -9.01
CA ASP A 291 -11.65 -8.73 -9.31
C ASP A 291 -10.75 -7.52 -9.57
N ASP A 292 -9.45 -7.67 -9.32
CA ASP A 292 -8.50 -6.56 -9.50
C ASP A 292 -8.27 -6.26 -11.00
N PRO A 293 -8.12 -4.99 -11.39
CA PRO A 293 -7.83 -4.60 -12.77
C PRO A 293 -6.58 -5.24 -13.36
N THR A 294 -5.62 -5.67 -12.54
CA THR A 294 -4.45 -6.42 -12.98
C THR A 294 -4.82 -7.76 -13.66
N GLY A 295 -6.00 -8.29 -13.33
CA GLY A 295 -6.57 -9.47 -13.98
C GLY A 295 -7.15 -9.20 -15.37
N ASN A 296 -7.31 -7.94 -15.79
CA ASN A 296 -7.83 -7.63 -17.12
C ASN A 296 -6.94 -8.24 -18.21
N GLY A 297 -7.53 -9.05 -19.08
CA GLY A 297 -6.79 -9.80 -20.11
C GLY A 297 -6.27 -11.18 -19.68
N VAL A 298 -6.43 -11.57 -18.42
CA VAL A 298 -6.21 -12.94 -17.95
C VAL A 298 -7.50 -13.75 -18.17
N PRO A 299 -7.48 -14.90 -18.86
CA PRO A 299 -8.70 -15.68 -19.11
C PRO A 299 -9.42 -16.05 -17.80
N GLY A 300 -10.70 -15.73 -17.71
CA GLY A 300 -11.53 -15.97 -16.53
C GLY A 300 -11.40 -14.94 -15.40
N HIS A 301 -10.62 -13.89 -15.60
CA HIS A 301 -10.39 -12.81 -14.65
C HIS A 301 -10.66 -11.44 -15.27
N GLY A 302 -10.65 -10.43 -14.42
CA GLY A 302 -10.81 -9.02 -14.76
C GLY A 302 -12.00 -8.40 -14.04
N THR A 303 -11.95 -7.10 -13.86
CA THR A 303 -12.97 -6.35 -13.12
C THR A 303 -14.29 -6.33 -13.87
N ASP A 304 -15.35 -6.84 -13.26
CA ASP A 304 -16.73 -6.80 -13.76
C ASP A 304 -17.69 -6.40 -12.63
N LEU A 305 -17.99 -5.11 -12.53
CA LEU A 305 -18.90 -4.58 -11.52
C LEU A 305 -20.36 -4.98 -11.84
N ASP A 306 -20.71 -5.16 -13.11
CA ASP A 306 -22.08 -5.54 -13.48
C ASP A 306 -22.37 -6.98 -13.05
N ALA A 307 -21.42 -7.88 -13.21
CA ALA A 307 -21.50 -9.24 -12.68
C ALA A 307 -21.58 -9.24 -11.14
N ALA A 308 -20.73 -8.46 -10.47
CA ALA A 308 -20.72 -8.35 -9.00
C ALA A 308 -22.06 -7.85 -8.44
N LEU A 309 -22.77 -7.00 -9.16
CA LEU A 309 -24.05 -6.42 -8.76
C LEU A 309 -25.28 -7.09 -9.38
N ALA A 310 -25.10 -8.15 -10.18
CA ALA A 310 -26.21 -8.85 -10.82
C ALA A 310 -27.09 -9.58 -9.79
N GLY A 311 -28.37 -9.22 -9.75
CA GLY A 311 -29.35 -9.88 -8.86
C GLY A 311 -29.22 -9.52 -7.38
N VAL A 312 -28.47 -8.47 -7.02
CA VAL A 312 -28.41 -7.98 -5.63
C VAL A 312 -29.82 -7.57 -5.15
N PRO A 313 -30.21 -7.92 -3.91
CA PRO A 313 -31.44 -7.42 -3.31
C PRO A 313 -31.40 -5.90 -3.11
N ASP A 314 -32.56 -5.28 -2.90
CA ASP A 314 -32.69 -3.85 -2.60
C ASP A 314 -32.23 -3.57 -1.15
N LEU A 315 -30.93 -3.61 -0.94
CA LEU A 315 -30.22 -3.40 0.33
C LEU A 315 -29.03 -2.45 0.09
N PRO A 316 -28.52 -1.79 1.13
CA PRO A 316 -27.26 -1.07 1.03
C PRO A 316 -26.11 -1.97 0.55
N ILE A 317 -25.23 -1.42 -0.28
CA ILE A 317 -24.16 -2.17 -0.93
C ILE A 317 -22.80 -1.63 -0.46
N VAL A 318 -22.00 -2.51 0.13
CA VAL A 318 -20.57 -2.28 0.38
C VAL A 318 -19.78 -3.05 -0.68
N LEU A 319 -19.02 -2.32 -1.48
CA LEU A 319 -18.16 -2.88 -2.51
C LEU A 319 -16.73 -3.04 -1.98
N LEU A 320 -16.17 -4.23 -2.09
CA LEU A 320 -14.75 -4.47 -1.93
C LEU A 320 -14.07 -4.31 -3.30
N ALA A 321 -13.19 -3.32 -3.43
CA ALA A 321 -12.42 -3.06 -4.63
C ALA A 321 -11.01 -2.64 -4.21
N HIS A 322 -10.02 -3.49 -4.49
CA HIS A 322 -8.68 -3.30 -3.96
C HIS A 322 -8.09 -1.93 -4.30
N GLN A 323 -8.18 -1.51 -5.56
CA GLN A 323 -7.62 -0.24 -6.03
C GLN A 323 -8.67 0.89 -5.95
N PRO A 324 -8.37 2.04 -5.29
CA PRO A 324 -9.33 3.14 -5.09
C PRO A 324 -9.85 3.78 -6.36
N HIS A 325 -9.09 3.76 -7.46
CA HIS A 325 -9.52 4.36 -8.73
C HIS A 325 -10.75 3.68 -9.34
N LEU A 326 -11.12 2.47 -8.89
CA LEU A 326 -12.37 1.81 -9.29
C LEU A 326 -13.62 2.61 -8.91
N ILE A 327 -13.49 3.66 -8.07
CA ILE A 327 -14.56 4.62 -7.84
C ILE A 327 -15.09 5.26 -9.13
N ALA A 328 -14.29 5.34 -10.17
CA ALA A 328 -14.72 5.84 -11.47
C ALA A 328 -15.91 5.04 -12.06
N THR A 329 -15.99 3.75 -11.78
CA THR A 329 -17.06 2.85 -12.25
C THR A 329 -18.11 2.51 -11.18
N SER A 330 -17.76 2.58 -9.89
CA SER A 330 -18.66 2.24 -8.77
C SER A 330 -19.47 3.44 -8.27
N ARG A 331 -19.10 4.67 -8.65
CA ARG A 331 -19.74 5.91 -8.25
C ARG A 331 -21.26 5.87 -8.50
N ASP A 332 -22.02 6.25 -7.48
CA ASP A 332 -23.49 6.27 -7.45
C ASP A 332 -24.17 4.90 -7.68
N ARG A 333 -23.40 3.83 -7.76
CA ARG A 333 -23.89 2.45 -7.90
C ARG A 333 -23.85 1.67 -6.58
N VAL A 334 -22.98 2.07 -5.64
CA VAL A 334 -22.83 1.45 -4.33
C VAL A 334 -22.80 2.52 -3.24
N ASP A 335 -23.04 2.13 -1.99
CA ASP A 335 -23.06 3.09 -0.87
C ASP A 335 -21.69 3.35 -0.28
N LEU A 336 -20.88 2.31 -0.17
CA LEU A 336 -19.51 2.35 0.32
C LEU A 336 -18.60 1.49 -0.56
N GLN A 337 -17.48 2.04 -0.99
CA GLN A 337 -16.36 1.26 -1.51
C GLN A 337 -15.27 1.16 -0.45
N ILE A 338 -14.75 -0.04 -0.19
CA ILE A 338 -13.61 -0.31 0.69
C ILE A 338 -12.42 -0.69 -0.18
N SER A 339 -11.32 0.04 -0.02
CA SER A 339 -10.09 -0.13 -0.80
C SER A 339 -8.84 -0.15 0.08
N GLY A 340 -7.77 -0.74 -0.45
CA GLY A 340 -6.41 -0.73 0.08
C GLY A 340 -5.42 -0.10 -0.89
N HIS A 341 -4.40 -0.87 -1.30
CA HIS A 341 -3.44 -0.61 -2.38
C HIS A 341 -2.46 0.54 -2.15
N THR A 342 -2.91 1.65 -1.64
CA THR A 342 -2.13 2.90 -1.55
C THR A 342 -1.14 2.95 -0.41
N HIS A 343 -1.32 2.11 0.61
CA HIS A 343 -0.59 2.12 1.88
C HIS A 343 -0.54 3.48 2.59
N GLY A 344 -1.39 4.45 2.20
CA GLY A 344 -1.28 5.84 2.63
C GLY A 344 0.04 6.50 2.20
N GLY A 345 0.67 5.94 1.14
CA GLY A 345 2.00 6.32 0.66
C GLY A 345 3.15 5.73 1.45
N GLN A 346 2.90 4.90 2.46
CA GLN A 346 3.84 4.10 3.28
C GLN A 346 5.05 4.87 3.86
N MET A 347 5.82 5.56 3.04
CA MET A 347 7.03 6.30 3.42
C MET A 347 6.95 7.74 2.90
N TRP A 348 6.64 8.67 3.79
CA TRP A 348 6.56 10.10 3.42
C TRP A 348 7.86 10.56 2.69
N PRO A 349 7.76 11.34 1.61
CA PRO A 349 6.59 11.97 1.01
C PRO A 349 5.99 11.18 -0.18
N PHE A 350 6.18 9.86 -0.25
CA PHE A 350 5.77 9.04 -1.40
C PHE A 350 4.26 9.16 -1.72
N HIS A 351 3.42 9.51 -0.73
CA HIS A 351 1.99 9.75 -0.94
C HIS A 351 1.67 10.83 -1.99
N TYR A 352 2.58 11.78 -2.26
CA TYR A 352 2.40 12.73 -3.36
C TYR A 352 2.52 12.06 -4.73
N LEU A 353 3.38 11.04 -4.85
CA LEU A 353 3.49 10.25 -6.09
C LEU A 353 2.28 9.31 -6.25
N VAL A 354 1.80 8.72 -5.16
CA VAL A 354 0.58 7.89 -5.18
C VAL A 354 -0.62 8.70 -5.66
N ARG A 355 -0.77 9.96 -5.24
CA ARG A 355 -1.85 10.86 -5.69
C ARG A 355 -1.87 11.16 -7.19
N LEU A 356 -0.77 10.95 -7.88
CA LEU A 356 -0.74 11.13 -9.35
C LEU A 356 -1.52 10.03 -10.07
N ARG A 357 -1.75 8.90 -9.39
CA ARG A 357 -2.45 7.75 -9.95
C ARG A 357 -3.75 7.41 -9.21
N GLU A 358 -3.77 7.55 -7.89
CA GLU A 358 -4.91 7.16 -7.07
C GLU A 358 -5.69 8.39 -6.57
N PRO A 359 -7.01 8.46 -6.83
CA PRO A 359 -7.83 9.62 -6.45
C PRO A 359 -7.94 9.78 -4.94
N VAL A 360 -7.89 8.67 -4.20
CA VAL A 360 -7.96 8.64 -2.73
C VAL A 360 -6.77 7.88 -2.18
N VAL A 361 -5.94 8.54 -1.38
CA VAL A 361 -4.75 7.92 -0.79
C VAL A 361 -5.05 7.26 0.54
N GLN A 362 -5.95 7.81 1.33
CA GLN A 362 -6.35 7.26 2.63
C GLN A 362 -7.59 7.94 3.22
N GLY A 363 -8.30 7.22 4.08
CA GLY A 363 -9.42 7.75 4.84
C GLY A 363 -10.74 7.72 4.09
N LEU A 364 -11.74 8.42 4.62
CA LEU A 364 -13.08 8.50 4.05
C LEU A 364 -13.18 9.70 3.11
N SER A 365 -13.77 9.47 1.94
CA SER A 365 -14.09 10.52 0.98
C SER A 365 -15.46 10.24 0.33
N ARG A 366 -16.14 11.30 -0.12
CA ARG A 366 -17.45 11.19 -0.79
C ARG A 366 -17.28 11.43 -2.29
N HIS A 367 -17.91 10.57 -3.08
CA HIS A 367 -17.89 10.62 -4.54
C HIS A 367 -19.31 10.49 -5.10
N GLY A 368 -19.77 11.52 -5.80
CA GLY A 368 -21.17 11.60 -6.24
C GLY A 368 -22.14 11.85 -5.09
N ASP A 369 -23.41 11.53 -5.34
CA ASP A 369 -24.49 11.79 -4.38
C ASP A 369 -24.68 10.64 -3.39
N ARG A 370 -24.25 9.41 -3.75
CA ARG A 370 -24.48 8.20 -2.99
C ARG A 370 -23.20 7.62 -2.40
N THR A 371 -22.13 7.47 -3.19
CA THR A 371 -21.00 6.63 -2.85
C THR A 371 -19.98 7.32 -1.96
N GLN A 372 -19.53 6.62 -0.94
CA GLN A 372 -18.35 6.95 -0.15
C GLN A 372 -17.22 5.94 -0.43
N VAL A 373 -15.97 6.36 -0.29
CA VAL A 373 -14.81 5.49 -0.37
C VAL A 373 -14.05 5.53 0.94
N TRP A 374 -13.86 4.38 1.53
CA TRP A 374 -12.90 4.16 2.59
C TRP A 374 -11.62 3.56 2.01
N THR A 375 -10.52 4.30 2.04
CA THR A 375 -9.21 3.78 1.64
C THR A 375 -8.36 3.56 2.88
N SER A 376 -8.06 2.29 3.17
CA SER A 376 -7.19 1.90 4.27
C SER A 376 -5.72 2.17 3.95
N ARG A 377 -4.91 2.45 4.99
CA ARG A 377 -3.45 2.50 4.86
C ARG A 377 -2.79 1.12 4.83
N GLY A 378 -3.58 0.07 4.87
CA GLY A 378 -3.10 -1.30 4.89
C GLY A 378 -2.72 -1.82 6.27
N THR A 379 -2.89 -3.12 6.46
CA THR A 379 -2.58 -3.84 7.70
C THR A 379 -1.08 -4.12 7.81
N GLY A 380 -0.43 -4.45 6.69
CA GLY A 380 1.00 -4.69 6.60
C GLY A 380 1.81 -3.52 6.03
N TYR A 381 2.77 -3.85 5.20
CA TYR A 381 3.57 -2.94 4.36
C TYR A 381 3.99 -3.71 3.12
N TRP A 382 4.30 -2.99 2.05
CA TRP A 382 4.80 -3.55 0.79
C TRP A 382 6.29 -3.21 0.59
N GLY A 383 7.08 -4.20 0.15
CA GLY A 383 8.50 -4.03 -0.19
C GLY A 383 9.34 -3.55 1.00
N PRO A 384 9.81 -2.29 1.04
CA PRO A 384 10.62 -1.77 2.15
C PRO A 384 9.92 -1.89 3.51
N PRO A 385 10.55 -2.55 4.51
CA PRO A 385 9.93 -2.79 5.82
C PRO A 385 9.96 -1.53 6.70
N PHE A 386 9.43 -0.42 6.17
CA PHE A 386 9.39 0.89 6.86
C PHE A 386 8.02 1.55 6.70
N ARG A 387 7.54 2.15 7.79
CA ARG A 387 6.37 3.03 7.80
C ARG A 387 6.78 4.40 8.34
N ILE A 388 6.84 5.43 7.48
CA ILE A 388 7.23 6.79 7.84
C ILE A 388 6.02 7.72 7.68
N PHE A 389 5.46 8.16 8.81
CA PHE A 389 4.27 9.02 8.92
C PHE A 389 2.97 8.44 8.28
N ALA A 390 2.99 7.16 7.94
CA ALA A 390 1.85 6.41 7.42
C ALA A 390 1.73 5.06 8.16
N PRO A 391 1.35 5.06 9.46
CA PRO A 391 1.27 3.84 10.26
C PRO A 391 0.22 2.88 9.69
N SER A 392 0.50 1.58 9.75
CA SER A 392 -0.45 0.54 9.38
C SER A 392 -1.67 0.53 10.31
N GLU A 393 -2.80 0.03 9.82
CA GLU A 393 -4.06 0.01 10.56
C GLU A 393 -4.89 -1.25 10.30
N ILE A 394 -5.72 -1.60 11.27
CA ILE A 394 -6.91 -2.42 11.12
C ILE A 394 -8.07 -1.46 11.24
N SER A 395 -8.89 -1.31 10.19
CA SER A 395 -10.02 -0.39 10.26
C SER A 395 -11.23 -1.11 10.84
N LEU A 396 -11.93 -0.49 11.78
CA LEU A 396 -13.25 -0.91 12.23
C LEU A 396 -14.26 0.16 11.81
N LEU A 397 -15.05 -0.17 10.80
CA LEU A 397 -16.09 0.70 10.27
C LEU A 397 -17.40 0.36 10.96
N THR A 398 -18.07 1.38 11.53
CA THR A 398 -19.44 1.24 12.06
C THR A 398 -20.38 1.88 11.07
N LEU A 399 -21.31 1.11 10.53
CA LEU A 399 -22.34 1.63 9.64
C LEU A 399 -23.43 2.32 10.48
N CYS A 400 -23.73 3.56 10.13
CA CYS A 400 -24.73 4.37 10.83
C CYS A 400 -25.85 4.78 9.85
N SER A 401 -27.10 4.69 10.28
CA SER A 401 -28.20 5.21 9.48
C SER A 401 -28.17 6.75 9.47
N THR A 402 -28.37 7.34 8.29
CA THR A 402 -28.62 8.78 8.24
C THR A 402 -29.97 9.05 8.88
N THR A 403 -30.01 9.64 10.05
CA THR A 403 -31.25 10.23 10.60
C THR A 403 -31.78 11.23 9.57
N SER A 404 -32.95 10.95 8.99
CA SER A 404 -33.65 11.92 8.16
C SER A 404 -33.87 13.17 9.01
N ALA A 405 -33.16 14.26 8.69
CA ALA A 405 -33.36 15.56 9.34
C ALA A 405 -34.69 16.17 8.85
#